data_d7cc3e901323b877caafdbbe91bf12ba
#
_entry.id   d7cc3e901323b877caafdbbe91bf12ba
#
_cell.length_a   1.000
_cell.length_b   1.000
_cell.length_c   1.000
_cell.angle_alpha   90.00
_cell.angle_beta   90.00
_cell.angle_gamma   90.00
#
_symmetry.space_group_name_H-M   'P 1'
#
loop_
_entity.id
_entity.type
_entity.pdbx_description
1 polymer ?
#
loop_
_entity_poly.entity_id
_entity_poly.type
_entity_poly.pdbx_seq_one_letter_code
_entity_poly.pdbx_strand_id
1 'polypeptide(L)'
;MSDKKSRNAIRRVRKLNPNAVVGVCGCYAQSSPDEIRKLDVDVLIGTDGREAFVRHMIDAAQTRQKWDCVDDAGGPRAFEILPAGGLAARTRALLKVEDGCNNFCTYCIIPYARGRVRSMPLNAAVEQAKALAAEGYREIVINGIEISSWGWEWKNGSCLRQLLAALCEAVPGVRIRLGSLEPRTIDEAFCKTLSGYANLCPQFHLSLQ
;
A
#
# COMPACT_ATOMS: atom_id res chain seq x y z
N MET A 1 14.83 9.60 11.30
CA MET A 1 15.85 8.49 11.19
C MET A 1 15.79 7.77 9.84
N SER A 2 14.61 7.58 9.26
CA SER A 2 14.42 6.94 7.94
C SER A 2 15.14 7.70 6.80
N ASP A 3 14.97 9.01 6.74
CA ASP A 3 15.48 9.88 5.67
C ASP A 3 17.02 9.90 5.60
N LYS A 4 17.70 9.85 6.74
CA LYS A 4 19.17 9.72 6.80
C LYS A 4 19.64 8.41 6.16
N LYS A 5 18.91 7.30 6.41
CA LYS A 5 19.24 6.00 5.80
C LYS A 5 19.04 6.05 4.29
N SER A 6 17.95 6.64 3.82
CA SER A 6 17.64 6.80 2.38
C SER A 6 18.71 7.65 1.69
N ARG A 7 19.07 8.82 2.23
CA ARG A 7 20.15 9.65 1.68
C ARG A 7 21.48 8.92 1.60
N ASN A 8 21.82 8.18 2.65
CA ASN A 8 23.07 7.40 2.66
C ASN A 8 23.05 6.28 1.61
N ALA A 9 21.90 5.63 1.40
CA ALA A 9 21.75 4.60 0.37
C ALA A 9 21.97 5.20 -1.03
N ILE A 10 21.32 6.33 -1.34
CA ILE A 10 21.47 7.03 -2.62
C ILE A 10 22.95 7.39 -2.87
N ARG A 11 23.60 8.03 -1.89
CA ARG A 11 25.03 8.41 -2.00
C ARG A 11 25.92 7.19 -2.18
N ARG A 12 25.63 6.09 -1.49
CA ARG A 12 26.38 4.85 -1.61
C ARG A 12 26.28 4.24 -3.00
N VAL A 13 25.07 4.20 -3.58
CA VAL A 13 24.85 3.70 -4.96
C VAL A 13 25.68 4.51 -5.95
N ARG A 14 25.60 5.84 -5.89
CA ARG A 14 26.37 6.73 -6.77
C ARG A 14 27.89 6.55 -6.61
N LYS A 15 28.36 6.35 -5.37
CA LYS A 15 29.79 6.10 -5.10
C LYS A 15 30.25 4.76 -5.68
N LEU A 16 29.43 3.72 -5.60
CA LEU A 16 29.78 2.38 -6.08
C LEU A 16 29.68 2.27 -7.62
N ASN A 17 28.71 2.94 -8.22
CA ASN A 17 28.53 2.96 -9.66
C ASN A 17 27.99 4.34 -10.10
N PRO A 18 28.88 5.25 -10.53
CA PRO A 18 28.48 6.59 -11.01
C PRO A 18 27.52 6.56 -12.20
N ASN A 19 27.55 5.48 -12.99
CA ASN A 19 26.72 5.32 -14.20
C ASN A 19 25.38 4.61 -13.92
N ALA A 20 25.10 4.19 -12.67
CA ALA A 20 23.82 3.57 -12.33
C ALA A 20 22.67 4.57 -12.54
N VAL A 21 21.54 4.11 -13.03
CA VAL A 21 20.28 4.87 -12.97
C VAL A 21 19.72 4.76 -11.57
N VAL A 22 19.52 5.88 -10.91
CA VAL A 22 19.03 5.96 -9.53
C VAL A 22 17.64 6.54 -9.50
N GLY A 23 16.64 5.72 -9.16
CA GLY A 23 15.28 6.16 -8.92
C GLY A 23 14.95 6.19 -7.42
N VAL A 24 14.16 7.17 -7.03
CA VAL A 24 13.67 7.34 -5.64
C VAL A 24 12.18 7.55 -5.65
N CYS A 25 11.47 6.75 -4.85
CA CYS A 25 10.02 6.87 -4.66
C CYS A 25 9.63 6.65 -3.19
N GLY A 26 8.37 6.96 -2.85
CA GLY A 26 7.79 6.69 -1.54
C GLY A 26 7.74 7.91 -0.62
N CYS A 27 7.47 7.66 0.68
CA CYS A 27 7.11 8.73 1.63
C CYS A 27 8.19 9.81 1.78
N TYR A 28 9.48 9.46 1.76
CA TYR A 28 10.55 10.45 1.84
C TYR A 28 10.60 11.32 0.57
N ALA A 29 10.44 10.71 -0.61
CA ALA A 29 10.35 11.45 -1.87
C ALA A 29 9.16 12.43 -1.87
N GLN A 30 8.03 12.00 -1.34
CA GLN A 30 6.83 12.82 -1.23
C GLN A 30 6.96 13.96 -0.21
N SER A 31 7.53 13.69 0.97
CA SER A 31 7.57 14.67 2.07
C SER A 31 8.74 15.65 1.98
N SER A 32 9.81 15.30 1.29
CA SER A 32 11.02 16.11 1.21
C SER A 32 11.68 16.04 -0.17
N PRO A 33 10.93 16.35 -1.25
CA PRO A 33 11.42 16.21 -2.63
C PRO A 33 12.66 17.10 -2.89
N ASP A 34 12.70 18.31 -2.32
CA ASP A 34 13.80 19.25 -2.51
C ASP A 34 15.13 18.75 -1.92
N GLU A 35 15.06 17.97 -0.85
CA GLU A 35 16.27 17.30 -0.33
C GLU A 35 16.80 16.23 -1.28
N ILE A 36 15.89 15.49 -1.95
CA ILE A 36 16.27 14.45 -2.89
C ILE A 36 16.74 15.03 -4.21
N ARG A 37 16.16 16.14 -4.69
CA ARG A 37 16.62 16.86 -5.88
C ARG A 37 18.09 17.29 -5.80
N LYS A 38 18.60 17.49 -4.59
CA LYS A 38 20.02 17.80 -4.32
C LYS A 38 20.93 16.56 -4.40
N LEU A 39 20.35 15.36 -4.49
CA LEU A 39 21.09 14.12 -4.53
C LEU A 39 21.01 13.57 -5.95
N ASP A 40 21.93 13.78 -6.79
CA ASP A 40 22.01 13.29 -8.18
C ASP A 40 21.18 12.00 -8.45
N VAL A 41 19.84 12.13 -8.55
CA VAL A 41 18.88 11.07 -8.87
C VAL A 41 18.37 11.26 -10.31
N ASP A 42 18.03 10.18 -10.99
CA ASP A 42 17.56 10.19 -12.37
C ASP A 42 16.03 10.17 -12.43
N VAL A 43 15.38 9.47 -11.50
CA VAL A 43 13.91 9.38 -11.43
C VAL A 43 13.47 9.69 -10.01
N LEU A 44 12.59 10.67 -9.87
CA LEU A 44 11.97 11.05 -8.61
C LEU A 44 10.45 11.03 -8.74
N ILE A 45 9.78 10.23 -7.91
CA ILE A 45 8.32 10.14 -7.86
C ILE A 45 7.86 10.04 -6.40
N GLY A 46 6.66 10.49 -6.12
CA GLY A 46 6.10 10.47 -4.77
C GLY A 46 5.67 9.09 -4.29
N THR A 47 4.54 9.03 -3.62
CA THR A 47 3.97 7.80 -3.05
C THR A 47 3.00 7.08 -3.99
N ASP A 48 2.68 7.66 -5.12
CA ASP A 48 1.78 7.14 -6.14
C ASP A 48 2.49 6.92 -7.49
N GLY A 49 1.84 6.27 -8.46
CA GLY A 49 2.38 6.09 -9.81
C GLY A 49 3.53 5.10 -9.91
N ARG A 50 3.47 3.97 -9.21
CA ARG A 50 4.56 2.95 -9.21
C ARG A 50 4.80 2.35 -10.58
N GLU A 51 3.74 2.18 -11.37
CA GLU A 51 3.88 1.71 -12.75
C GLU A 51 4.62 2.75 -13.61
N ALA A 52 4.28 4.03 -13.46
CA ALA A 52 4.99 5.11 -14.14
C ALA A 52 6.47 5.18 -13.69
N PHE A 53 6.74 4.95 -12.40
CA PHE A 53 8.10 4.88 -11.89
C PHE A 53 8.94 3.83 -12.63
N VAL A 54 8.41 2.63 -12.83
CA VAL A 54 9.11 1.57 -13.55
C VAL A 54 9.37 1.98 -15.01
N ARG A 55 8.38 2.55 -15.69
CA ARG A 55 8.54 3.06 -17.06
C ARG A 55 9.62 4.14 -17.16
N HIS A 56 9.61 5.13 -16.25
CA HIS A 56 10.62 6.18 -16.20
C HIS A 56 12.02 5.64 -15.88
N MET A 57 12.14 4.60 -15.06
CA MET A 57 13.41 3.94 -14.80
C MET A 57 13.97 3.27 -16.05
N ILE A 58 13.13 2.60 -16.83
CA ILE A 58 13.52 1.96 -18.10
C ILE A 58 13.95 3.03 -19.11
N ASP A 59 13.15 4.10 -19.24
CA ASP A 59 13.45 5.20 -20.15
C ASP A 59 14.76 5.91 -19.76
N ALA A 60 14.95 6.24 -18.49
CA ALA A 60 16.18 6.84 -17.99
C ALA A 60 17.41 5.94 -18.22
N ALA A 61 17.24 4.62 -18.20
CA ALA A 61 18.32 3.69 -18.52
C ALA A 61 18.73 3.75 -19.98
N GLN A 62 17.78 3.98 -20.89
CA GLN A 62 18.01 4.03 -22.33
C GLN A 62 18.46 5.43 -22.82
N THR A 63 17.79 6.47 -22.32
CA THR A 63 17.93 7.84 -22.86
C THR A 63 18.76 8.78 -22.01
N ARG A 64 19.00 8.42 -20.73
CA ARG A 64 19.58 9.29 -19.70
C ARG A 64 18.73 10.54 -19.38
N GLN A 65 17.47 10.56 -19.81
CA GLN A 65 16.54 11.60 -19.44
C GLN A 65 16.21 11.49 -17.94
N LYS A 66 16.17 12.64 -17.26
CA LYS A 66 15.75 12.72 -15.86
C LYS A 66 14.25 12.99 -15.77
N TRP A 67 13.60 12.36 -14.77
CA TRP A 67 12.17 12.47 -14.50
C TRP A 67 11.94 12.93 -13.07
N ASP A 68 11.18 14.01 -12.91
CA ASP A 68 10.71 14.49 -11.61
C ASP A 68 9.19 14.64 -11.69
N CYS A 69 8.50 13.69 -11.07
CA CYS A 69 7.04 13.53 -11.15
C CYS A 69 6.42 13.47 -9.75
N VAL A 70 6.94 14.26 -8.80
CA VAL A 70 6.33 14.38 -7.47
C VAL A 70 5.11 15.30 -7.58
N ASP A 71 3.95 14.74 -7.29
CA ASP A 71 2.66 15.43 -7.27
C ASP A 71 2.24 15.83 -5.84
N ASP A 72 1.13 16.59 -5.73
CA ASP A 72 0.55 16.94 -4.44
C ASP A 72 -0.21 15.72 -3.85
N ALA A 73 0.25 15.20 -2.72
CA ALA A 73 -0.42 14.11 -2.01
C ALA A 73 -1.82 14.49 -1.49
N GLY A 74 -2.10 15.77 -1.29
CA GLY A 74 -3.41 16.28 -0.88
C GLY A 74 -4.45 16.32 -1.98
N GLY A 75 -4.02 16.24 -3.25
CA GLY A 75 -4.88 16.22 -4.42
C GLY A 75 -5.71 14.93 -4.56
N PRO A 76 -6.67 14.93 -5.49
CA PRO A 76 -7.49 13.74 -5.77
C PRO A 76 -6.62 12.65 -6.40
N ARG A 77 -6.64 11.46 -5.79
CA ARG A 77 -5.93 10.28 -6.26
C ARG A 77 -6.84 9.06 -6.26
N ALA A 78 -6.76 8.25 -7.30
CA ALA A 78 -7.40 6.94 -7.32
C ALA A 78 -6.54 5.90 -6.58
N PHE A 79 -7.15 4.80 -6.16
CA PHE A 79 -6.39 3.66 -5.65
C PHE A 79 -5.61 3.00 -6.80
N GLU A 80 -4.30 2.89 -6.64
CA GLU A 80 -3.44 2.24 -7.63
C GLU A 80 -3.53 0.71 -7.45
N ILE A 81 -4.16 0.03 -8.40
CA ILE A 81 -4.30 -1.43 -8.39
C ILE A 81 -3.05 -2.04 -9.03
N LEU A 82 -2.19 -2.61 -8.20
CA LEU A 82 -1.00 -3.34 -8.64
C LEU A 82 -1.23 -4.84 -8.46
N PRO A 83 -0.66 -5.70 -9.32
CA PRO A 83 -0.73 -7.14 -9.13
C PRO A 83 -0.16 -7.54 -7.76
N ALA A 84 -0.91 -8.36 -7.03
CA ALA A 84 -0.43 -8.99 -5.80
C ALA A 84 0.13 -10.38 -6.15
N GLY A 85 1.09 -10.89 -5.34
CA GLY A 85 1.67 -12.21 -5.56
C GLY A 85 3.07 -12.21 -6.16
N GLY A 86 3.39 -13.22 -6.96
CA GLY A 86 4.71 -13.36 -7.63
C GLY A 86 5.87 -13.78 -6.72
N LEU A 87 5.61 -14.17 -5.47
CA LEU A 87 6.63 -14.63 -4.52
C LEU A 87 6.53 -16.16 -4.34
N ALA A 88 6.83 -16.91 -5.36
CA ALA A 88 6.65 -18.37 -5.46
C ALA A 88 7.18 -19.21 -4.27
N ALA A 89 8.11 -18.67 -3.47
CA ALA A 89 8.64 -19.35 -2.30
C ALA A 89 7.88 -19.07 -0.99
N ARG A 90 6.78 -18.30 -1.03
CA ARG A 90 6.02 -17.92 0.16
C ARG A 90 4.63 -18.54 0.17
N THR A 91 4.21 -19.03 1.32
CA THR A 91 2.85 -19.53 1.57
C THR A 91 1.85 -18.44 1.87
N ARG A 92 2.33 -17.20 2.14
CA ARG A 92 1.56 -16.03 2.53
C ARG A 92 1.72 -14.91 1.51
N ALA A 93 0.59 -14.35 1.05
CA ALA A 93 0.56 -13.14 0.23
C ALA A 93 0.09 -11.93 1.05
N LEU A 94 0.43 -10.74 0.55
CA LEU A 94 -0.09 -9.46 1.06
C LEU A 94 -1.03 -8.89 0.00
N LEU A 95 -2.27 -8.59 0.38
CA LEU A 95 -3.24 -7.91 -0.46
C LEU A 95 -3.49 -6.51 0.11
N LYS A 96 -2.96 -5.50 -0.55
CA LYS A 96 -3.20 -4.10 -0.20
C LYS A 96 -4.58 -3.69 -0.71
N VAL A 97 -5.47 -3.31 0.21
CA VAL A 97 -6.86 -2.93 -0.11
C VAL A 97 -7.16 -1.46 0.15
N GLU A 98 -6.27 -0.75 0.83
CA GLU A 98 -6.46 0.64 1.22
C GLU A 98 -5.11 1.37 1.22
N ASP A 99 -5.11 2.67 0.94
CA ASP A 99 -3.98 3.59 1.08
C ASP A 99 -4.46 4.97 1.52
N GLY A 100 -3.58 5.72 2.18
CA GLY A 100 -3.87 7.02 2.73
C GLY A 100 -4.51 6.96 4.11
N CYS A 101 -4.79 8.13 4.70
CA CYS A 101 -5.43 8.22 6.02
C CYS A 101 -6.03 9.60 6.23
N ASN A 102 -7.21 9.67 6.85
CA ASN A 102 -7.89 10.92 7.18
C ASN A 102 -7.84 11.28 8.67
N ASN A 103 -7.11 10.52 9.50
CA ASN A 103 -7.13 10.72 10.97
C ASN A 103 -6.30 11.95 11.42
N PHE A 104 -5.28 12.36 10.67
CA PHE A 104 -4.44 13.52 11.00
C PHE A 104 -3.93 13.55 12.44
N CYS A 105 -3.53 12.38 12.97
CA CYS A 105 -2.93 12.29 14.30
C CYS A 105 -1.71 13.22 14.38
N THR A 106 -1.54 13.91 15.51
CA THR A 106 -0.57 15.01 15.68
C THR A 106 0.90 14.64 15.40
N TYR A 107 1.24 13.38 15.54
CA TYR A 107 2.59 12.83 15.32
C TYR A 107 2.76 12.14 13.95
N CYS A 108 1.70 12.07 13.12
CA CYS A 108 1.69 11.21 11.94
C CYS A 108 1.83 12.00 10.64
N ILE A 109 2.84 11.64 9.84
CA ILE A 109 3.09 12.25 8.52
C ILE A 109 2.22 11.63 7.41
N ILE A 110 1.54 10.53 7.65
CA ILE A 110 0.86 9.73 6.62
C ILE A 110 -0.15 10.54 5.79
N PRO A 111 -1.06 11.34 6.38
CA PRO A 111 -2.01 12.12 5.58
C PRO A 111 -1.34 13.08 4.60
N TYR A 112 -0.15 13.57 4.92
CA TYR A 112 0.64 14.47 4.09
C TYR A 112 1.51 13.74 3.07
N ALA A 113 2.01 12.56 3.42
CA ALA A 113 2.87 11.79 2.54
C ALA A 113 2.10 10.86 1.59
N ARG A 114 0.95 10.32 2.03
CA ARG A 114 0.15 9.39 1.24
C ARG A 114 -1.19 9.93 0.78
N GLY A 115 -1.62 11.06 1.35
CA GLY A 115 -2.89 11.68 1.03
C GLY A 115 -4.09 11.07 1.74
N ARG A 116 -5.26 11.32 1.20
CA ARG A 116 -6.54 10.88 1.74
C ARG A 116 -6.77 9.38 1.54
N VAL A 117 -7.70 8.84 2.34
CA VAL A 117 -8.17 7.45 2.18
C VAL A 117 -8.62 7.21 0.74
N ARG A 118 -8.15 6.12 0.19
CA ARG A 118 -8.59 5.56 -1.09
C ARG A 118 -8.54 4.04 -1.01
N SER A 119 -9.59 3.41 -1.49
CA SER A 119 -9.84 1.99 -1.32
C SER A 119 -9.83 1.25 -2.65
N MET A 120 -9.33 0.03 -2.63
CA MET A 120 -9.48 -0.90 -3.75
C MET A 120 -10.96 -1.26 -3.89
N PRO A 121 -11.54 -1.16 -5.09
CA PRO A 121 -12.91 -1.62 -5.33
C PRO A 121 -13.10 -3.08 -4.92
N LEU A 122 -14.28 -3.40 -4.36
CA LEU A 122 -14.60 -4.73 -3.84
C LEU A 122 -14.34 -5.84 -4.86
N ASN A 123 -14.82 -5.67 -6.08
CA ASN A 123 -14.64 -6.65 -7.16
C ASN A 123 -13.15 -6.87 -7.48
N ALA A 124 -12.35 -5.82 -7.53
CA ALA A 124 -10.91 -5.93 -7.77
C ALA A 124 -10.19 -6.68 -6.63
N ALA A 125 -10.58 -6.41 -5.37
CA ALA A 125 -10.03 -7.12 -4.21
C ALA A 125 -10.36 -8.63 -4.26
N VAL A 126 -11.59 -8.97 -4.61
CA VAL A 126 -12.05 -10.36 -4.76
C VAL A 126 -11.30 -11.07 -5.89
N GLU A 127 -11.16 -10.44 -7.05
CA GLU A 127 -10.44 -11.05 -8.17
C GLU A 127 -8.94 -11.25 -7.85
N GLN A 128 -8.30 -10.31 -7.18
CA GLN A 128 -6.92 -10.50 -6.73
C GLN A 128 -6.80 -11.61 -5.69
N ALA A 129 -7.75 -11.73 -4.76
CA ALA A 129 -7.75 -12.82 -3.78
C ALA A 129 -7.87 -14.20 -4.45
N LYS A 130 -8.76 -14.33 -5.47
CA LYS A 130 -8.90 -15.55 -6.26
C LYS A 130 -7.62 -15.87 -7.03
N ALA A 131 -6.97 -14.88 -7.66
CA ALA A 131 -5.71 -15.06 -8.35
C ALA A 131 -4.61 -15.56 -7.39
N LEU A 132 -4.49 -14.98 -6.21
CA LEU A 132 -3.56 -15.44 -5.18
C LEU A 132 -3.84 -16.87 -4.72
N ALA A 133 -5.11 -17.22 -4.55
CA ALA A 133 -5.51 -18.59 -4.21
C ALA A 133 -5.12 -19.60 -5.32
N ALA A 134 -5.30 -19.21 -6.59
CA ALA A 134 -4.92 -20.01 -7.74
C ALA A 134 -3.39 -20.18 -7.87
N GLU A 135 -2.60 -19.17 -7.47
CA GLU A 135 -1.13 -19.26 -7.37
C GLU A 135 -0.65 -20.15 -6.22
N GLY A 136 -1.58 -20.68 -5.38
CA GLY A 136 -1.27 -21.63 -4.31
C GLY A 136 -0.97 -20.99 -2.95
N TYR A 137 -1.20 -19.70 -2.76
CA TYR A 137 -1.09 -19.05 -1.45
C TYR A 137 -2.11 -19.64 -0.47
N ARG A 138 -1.67 -19.94 0.75
CA ARG A 138 -2.50 -20.55 1.80
C ARG A 138 -3.02 -19.52 2.81
N GLU A 139 -2.43 -18.34 2.83
CA GLU A 139 -2.85 -17.23 3.68
C GLU A 139 -2.73 -15.92 2.89
N ILE A 140 -3.77 -15.07 2.95
CA ILE A 140 -3.77 -13.72 2.42
C ILE A 140 -3.91 -12.75 3.59
N VAL A 141 -2.94 -11.86 3.74
CA VAL A 141 -2.99 -10.79 4.74
C VAL A 141 -3.57 -9.54 4.09
N ILE A 142 -4.72 -9.11 4.55
CA ILE A 142 -5.36 -7.88 4.13
C ILE A 142 -4.63 -6.71 4.77
N ASN A 143 -4.08 -5.83 3.94
CA ASN A 143 -3.16 -4.78 4.36
C ASN A 143 -3.54 -3.43 3.77
N GLY A 144 -3.12 -2.37 4.43
CA GLY A 144 -3.30 -0.97 4.04
C GLY A 144 -2.55 -0.06 5.00
N ILE A 145 -2.80 1.22 4.90
CA ILE A 145 -2.32 2.22 5.86
C ILE A 145 -3.22 2.23 7.09
N GLU A 146 -4.53 2.30 6.87
CA GLU A 146 -5.56 2.24 7.90
C GLU A 146 -6.78 1.50 7.32
N ILE A 147 -6.73 0.17 7.32
CA ILE A 147 -7.72 -0.69 6.66
C ILE A 147 -9.13 -0.56 7.21
N SER A 148 -9.29 -0.05 8.44
CA SER A 148 -10.60 0.22 9.04
C SER A 148 -11.41 1.26 8.26
N SER A 149 -10.71 2.14 7.53
CA SER A 149 -11.32 3.18 6.70
C SER A 149 -11.72 2.71 5.29
N TRP A 150 -11.53 1.45 4.96
CA TRP A 150 -11.87 0.95 3.63
C TRP A 150 -13.32 1.27 3.24
N GLY A 151 -13.49 1.91 2.08
CA GLY A 151 -14.80 2.28 1.53
C GLY A 151 -15.39 3.60 2.04
N TRP A 152 -14.78 4.27 3.01
CA TRP A 152 -15.35 5.49 3.61
C TRP A 152 -15.48 6.64 2.61
N GLU A 153 -14.55 6.78 1.67
CA GLU A 153 -14.56 7.84 0.67
C GLU A 153 -15.74 7.74 -0.30
N TRP A 154 -16.34 6.57 -0.46
CA TRP A 154 -17.48 6.36 -1.37
C TRP A 154 -18.81 6.84 -0.81
N LYS A 155 -18.92 7.02 0.52
CA LYS A 155 -20.13 7.53 1.21
C LYS A 155 -21.41 6.75 0.88
N ASN A 156 -21.29 5.48 0.55
CA ASN A 156 -22.40 4.59 0.16
C ASN A 156 -22.68 3.48 1.19
N GLY A 157 -22.09 3.59 2.38
CA GLY A 157 -22.19 2.58 3.45
C GLY A 157 -21.23 1.40 3.35
N SER A 158 -20.32 1.41 2.37
CA SER A 158 -19.25 0.40 2.29
C SER A 158 -18.35 0.45 3.51
N CYS A 159 -17.96 -0.73 4.01
CA CYS A 159 -17.11 -0.85 5.19
C CYS A 159 -16.23 -2.12 5.14
N LEU A 160 -15.18 -2.13 5.94
CA LEU A 160 -14.23 -3.25 6.02
C LEU A 160 -14.92 -4.61 6.23
N ARG A 161 -15.96 -4.67 7.06
CA ARG A 161 -16.71 -5.90 7.33
C ARG A 161 -17.26 -6.54 6.05
N GLN A 162 -17.81 -5.74 5.13
CA GLN A 162 -18.34 -6.22 3.85
C GLN A 162 -17.22 -6.76 2.96
N LEU A 163 -16.08 -6.07 2.90
CA LEU A 163 -14.90 -6.54 2.17
C LEU A 163 -14.45 -7.91 2.69
N LEU A 164 -14.32 -8.04 4.01
CA LEU A 164 -13.83 -9.27 4.63
C LEU A 164 -14.79 -10.44 4.41
N ALA A 165 -16.10 -10.23 4.53
CA ALA A 165 -17.11 -11.21 4.23
C ALA A 165 -16.97 -11.73 2.79
N ALA A 166 -16.92 -10.79 1.82
CA ALA A 166 -16.78 -11.13 0.42
C ALA A 166 -15.47 -11.89 0.10
N LEU A 167 -14.36 -11.51 0.73
CA LEU A 167 -13.09 -12.22 0.56
C LEU A 167 -13.13 -13.63 1.16
N CYS A 168 -13.70 -13.79 2.35
CA CYS A 168 -13.85 -15.11 2.99
C CYS A 168 -14.71 -16.06 2.15
N GLU A 169 -15.80 -15.55 1.56
CA GLU A 169 -16.68 -16.29 0.67
C GLU A 169 -16.00 -16.66 -0.66
N ALA A 170 -15.22 -15.73 -1.22
CA ALA A 170 -14.57 -15.92 -2.51
C ALA A 170 -13.44 -16.96 -2.47
N VAL A 171 -12.75 -17.12 -1.33
CA VAL A 171 -11.61 -18.02 -1.19
C VAL A 171 -11.69 -18.86 0.10
N PRO A 172 -12.71 -19.75 0.24
CA PRO A 172 -12.96 -20.46 1.49
C PRO A 172 -11.82 -21.41 1.92
N GLY A 173 -10.97 -21.83 0.99
CA GLY A 173 -9.79 -22.66 1.25
C GLY A 173 -8.53 -21.90 1.65
N VAL A 174 -8.57 -20.57 1.70
CA VAL A 174 -7.43 -19.72 2.03
C VAL A 174 -7.70 -18.96 3.31
N ARG A 175 -6.73 -18.94 4.23
CA ARG A 175 -6.82 -18.16 5.47
C ARG A 175 -6.74 -16.67 5.17
N ILE A 176 -7.72 -15.91 5.64
CA ILE A 176 -7.72 -14.45 5.58
C ILE A 176 -7.23 -13.93 6.93
N ARG A 177 -6.20 -13.12 6.93
CA ARG A 177 -5.65 -12.44 8.11
C ARG A 177 -5.73 -10.94 7.94
N LEU A 178 -5.97 -10.23 9.03
CA LEU A 178 -6.00 -8.76 9.03
C LEU A 178 -4.65 -8.18 9.42
N GLY A 179 -4.30 -7.06 8.80
CA GLY A 179 -3.29 -6.13 9.30
C GLY A 179 -3.75 -5.39 10.54
N SER A 180 -3.14 -4.25 10.82
CA SER A 180 -3.49 -3.42 11.98
C SER A 180 -4.87 -2.78 11.82
N LEU A 181 -5.63 -2.78 12.91
CA LEU A 181 -6.97 -2.20 13.02
C LEU A 181 -7.03 -1.14 14.10
N GLU A 182 -7.87 -0.15 13.91
CA GLU A 182 -8.32 0.70 15.01
C GLU A 182 -9.36 -0.02 15.86
N PRO A 183 -9.27 0.05 17.21
CA PRO A 183 -10.18 -0.66 18.11
C PRO A 183 -11.66 -0.33 17.86
N ARG A 184 -11.98 0.91 17.50
CA ARG A 184 -13.36 1.37 17.23
C ARG A 184 -14.04 0.66 16.05
N THR A 185 -13.29 -0.02 15.20
CA THR A 185 -13.83 -0.78 14.05
C THR A 185 -14.46 -2.09 14.48
N ILE A 186 -14.05 -2.62 15.64
CA ILE A 186 -14.50 -3.90 16.16
C ILE A 186 -15.73 -3.66 17.05
N ASP A 187 -16.87 -3.54 16.40
CA ASP A 187 -18.19 -3.48 17.06
C ASP A 187 -18.87 -4.85 17.07
N GLU A 188 -20.06 -4.92 17.71
CA GLU A 188 -20.84 -6.16 17.77
C GLU A 188 -21.20 -6.70 16.38
N ALA A 189 -21.55 -5.82 15.44
CA ALA A 189 -21.90 -6.19 14.07
C ALA A 189 -20.69 -6.78 13.32
N PHE A 190 -19.50 -6.21 13.53
CA PHE A 190 -18.25 -6.76 13.00
C PHE A 190 -18.00 -8.17 13.56
N CYS A 191 -18.08 -8.34 14.86
CA CYS A 191 -17.85 -9.62 15.51
C CYS A 191 -18.88 -10.67 15.05
N LYS A 192 -20.17 -10.33 15.07
CA LYS A 192 -21.26 -11.22 14.67
C LYS A 192 -21.15 -11.69 13.22
N THR A 193 -20.81 -10.76 12.32
CA THR A 193 -20.67 -11.13 10.89
C THR A 193 -19.47 -12.02 10.66
N LEU A 194 -18.33 -11.67 11.24
CA LEU A 194 -17.06 -12.31 10.91
C LEU A 194 -16.80 -13.61 11.68
N SER A 195 -17.44 -13.82 12.81
CA SER A 195 -17.38 -15.10 13.55
C SER A 195 -17.94 -16.31 12.76
N GLY A 196 -18.74 -16.06 11.76
CA GLY A 196 -19.27 -17.11 10.88
C GLY A 196 -18.28 -17.68 9.84
N TYR A 197 -17.12 -17.03 9.65
CA TYR A 197 -16.15 -17.44 8.64
C TYR A 197 -14.99 -18.22 9.24
N ALA A 198 -14.97 -19.53 9.04
CA ALA A 198 -13.92 -20.43 9.56
C ALA A 198 -12.52 -20.15 8.99
N ASN A 199 -12.45 -19.53 7.81
CA ASN A 199 -11.19 -19.16 7.17
C ASN A 199 -10.69 -17.76 7.57
N LEU A 200 -11.43 -16.97 8.34
CA LEU A 200 -10.91 -15.77 8.94
C LEU A 200 -10.04 -16.11 10.17
N CYS A 201 -8.82 -15.61 10.17
CA CYS A 201 -7.90 -15.85 11.28
C CYS A 201 -8.39 -15.13 12.56
N PRO A 202 -8.63 -15.83 13.67
CA PRO A 202 -9.12 -15.22 14.92
C PRO A 202 -7.97 -14.53 15.69
N GLN A 203 -7.23 -13.65 15.01
CA GLN A 203 -6.13 -12.86 15.58
C GLN A 203 -6.20 -11.45 15.02
N PHE A 204 -6.21 -10.48 15.92
CA PHE A 204 -6.29 -9.06 15.60
C PHE A 204 -5.10 -8.32 16.20
N HIS A 205 -4.51 -7.45 15.41
CA HIS A 205 -3.51 -6.49 15.87
C HIS A 205 -4.20 -5.14 15.99
N LEU A 206 -4.37 -4.65 17.22
CA LEU A 206 -5.07 -3.40 17.52
C LEU A 206 -4.07 -2.30 17.79
N SER A 207 -4.24 -1.17 17.12
CA SER A 207 -3.43 0.03 17.32
C SER A 207 -3.96 0.81 18.53
N LEU A 208 -3.30 0.68 19.66
CA LEU A 208 -3.58 1.48 20.87
C LEU A 208 -2.73 2.76 20.80
N GLN A 209 -3.39 3.92 20.92
CA GLN A 209 -2.74 5.24 20.80
C GLN A 209 -3.13 6.16 21.95
#